data_e812910bace1c75b12deb1f91ea26a38
#
_entry.id   e812910bace1c75b12deb1f91ea26a38
#
_cell.length_a   1.000
_cell.length_b   1.000
_cell.length_c   1.000
_cell.angle_alpha   90.00
_cell.angle_beta   90.00
_cell.angle_gamma   90.00
#
_symmetry.space_group_name_H-M   'P 1'
#
loop_
_entity.id
_entity.type
_entity.pdbx_description
1 polymer ?
#
loop_
_entity_poly.entity_id
_entity_poly.type
_entity_poly.pdbx_seq_one_letter_code
_entity_poly.pdbx_strand_id
1 'polypeptide(L)'
;MFAYRGFGYNLYLCYGAYAVISIRHAGVDDAKLLTDLSYTTFWDAFAHHPKNAPDDLDHYMRQAFNIDQITAELADETSIFLIAEIDGAPAGYAKLVTGQIEPGITAERPIELNRLYSHQEYIGKGVGQNLMDACFVEAVQLGHDVMWLGVWEYNPRAQRFYEKNGFRTVGRHTFQLGSDPQTDLLMQKELGTGKQTSPQTATD
;
A
#
# COMPACT_ATOMS: atom_id res chain seq x y z
N MET A 1 -13.63 -52.94 32.28
CA MET A 1 -12.33 -52.72 31.60
C MET A 1 -12.53 -53.03 30.12
N PHE A 2 -12.99 -52.02 29.34
CA PHE A 2 -13.24 -52.16 27.91
C PHE A 2 -12.24 -51.29 27.16
N ALA A 3 -11.36 -51.95 26.40
CA ALA A 3 -10.38 -51.29 25.54
C ALA A 3 -11.03 -50.89 24.21
N TYR A 4 -11.09 -49.60 23.95
CA TYR A 4 -11.44 -49.05 22.62
C TYR A 4 -10.19 -49.05 21.77
N ARG A 5 -10.18 -49.88 20.72
CA ARG A 5 -9.20 -49.80 19.63
C ARG A 5 -9.65 -48.69 18.68
N GLY A 6 -8.92 -47.56 18.67
CA GLY A 6 -9.09 -46.50 17.70
C GLY A 6 -8.53 -46.91 16.34
N PHE A 7 -9.36 -46.91 15.31
CA PHE A 7 -8.96 -46.95 13.91
C PHE A 7 -8.38 -45.58 13.52
N GLY A 8 -7.09 -45.53 13.30
CA GLY A 8 -6.42 -44.34 12.75
C GLY A 8 -6.72 -44.20 11.25
N TYR A 9 -7.57 -43.29 10.89
CA TYR A 9 -7.65 -42.81 9.50
C TYR A 9 -6.54 -41.78 9.32
N ASN A 10 -5.47 -42.16 8.62
CA ASN A 10 -4.49 -41.21 8.07
C ASN A 10 -5.15 -40.45 6.90
N LEU A 11 -5.80 -39.32 7.20
CA LEU A 11 -6.15 -38.35 6.20
C LEU A 11 -4.85 -37.63 5.81
N TYR A 12 -4.23 -38.05 4.71
CA TYR A 12 -3.26 -37.21 4.00
C TYR A 12 -4.06 -36.08 3.32
N LEU A 13 -4.33 -35.01 4.05
CA LEU A 13 -4.67 -33.73 3.47
C LEU A 13 -3.41 -33.25 2.74
N CYS A 14 -3.41 -33.29 1.42
CA CYS A 14 -2.49 -32.54 0.60
C CYS A 14 -2.75 -31.05 0.88
N TYR A 15 -2.13 -30.49 1.91
CA TYR A 15 -1.97 -29.06 2.05
C TYR A 15 -1.01 -28.64 0.95
N GLY A 16 -1.55 -28.13 -0.15
CA GLY A 16 -0.76 -27.26 -1.01
C GLY A 16 -0.28 -26.11 -0.11
N ALA A 17 1.05 -25.95 -0.02
CA ALA A 17 1.63 -24.87 0.74
C ALA A 17 1.15 -23.56 0.12
N TYR A 18 0.12 -22.94 0.71
CA TYR A 18 -0.23 -21.56 0.39
C TYR A 18 0.87 -20.69 0.97
N ALA A 19 1.57 -19.97 0.12
CA ALA A 19 2.56 -18.99 0.56
C ALA A 19 1.87 -18.01 1.54
N VAL A 20 2.42 -17.88 2.73
CA VAL A 20 1.85 -17.00 3.77
C VAL A 20 2.31 -15.58 3.49
N ILE A 21 1.34 -14.69 3.24
CA ILE A 21 1.60 -13.25 3.15
C ILE A 21 1.48 -12.68 4.57
N SER A 22 2.55 -12.05 5.06
CA SER A 22 2.56 -11.27 6.29
C SER A 22 2.80 -9.80 5.99
N ILE A 23 2.18 -8.92 6.80
CA ILE A 23 2.39 -7.47 6.73
C ILE A 23 2.96 -7.02 8.07
N ARG A 24 4.01 -6.20 8.02
CA ARG A 24 4.59 -5.58 9.21
C ARG A 24 4.91 -4.11 9.00
N HIS A 25 4.99 -3.34 10.07
CA HIS A 25 5.54 -2.00 10.02
C HIS A 25 7.05 -2.07 9.75
N ALA A 26 7.54 -1.06 9.02
CA ALA A 26 8.97 -0.86 8.84
C ALA A 26 9.50 0.16 9.84
N GLY A 27 10.76 -0.02 10.24
CA GLY A 27 11.52 0.92 11.04
C GLY A 27 12.78 1.40 10.31
N VAL A 28 13.57 2.26 10.95
CA VAL A 28 14.82 2.82 10.35
C VAL A 28 15.81 1.73 9.93
N ASP A 29 15.80 0.57 10.59
CA ASP A 29 16.64 -0.57 10.24
C ASP A 29 16.29 -1.19 8.89
N ASP A 30 15.06 -0.93 8.38
CA ASP A 30 14.61 -1.38 7.07
C ASP A 30 15.01 -0.44 5.91
N ALA A 31 15.72 0.65 6.17
CA ALA A 31 16.04 1.67 5.17
C ALA A 31 16.70 1.08 3.91
N LYS A 32 17.69 0.19 4.08
CA LYS A 32 18.35 -0.44 2.95
C LYS A 32 17.40 -1.33 2.15
N LEU A 33 16.60 -2.14 2.84
CA LEU A 33 15.60 -3.01 2.20
C LEU A 33 14.59 -2.19 1.41
N LEU A 34 14.05 -1.13 2.01
CA LEU A 34 13.07 -0.26 1.35
C LEU A 34 13.68 0.53 0.20
N THR A 35 14.95 0.95 0.30
CA THR A 35 15.65 1.58 -0.81
C THR A 35 15.69 0.64 -2.04
N ASP A 36 16.17 -0.60 -1.84
CA ASP A 36 16.29 -1.58 -2.92
C ASP A 36 14.91 -1.96 -3.47
N LEU A 37 13.93 -2.20 -2.58
CA LEU A 37 12.57 -2.59 -2.93
C LEU A 37 11.84 -1.47 -3.70
N SER A 38 11.96 -0.23 -3.24
CA SER A 38 11.36 0.93 -3.89
C SER A 38 11.93 1.16 -5.28
N TYR A 39 13.25 1.11 -5.40
CA TYR A 39 13.93 1.28 -6.68
C TYR A 39 13.47 0.22 -7.69
N THR A 40 13.53 -1.06 -7.30
CA THR A 40 13.18 -2.17 -8.18
C THR A 40 11.71 -2.13 -8.61
N THR A 41 10.79 -1.96 -7.66
CA THR A 41 9.36 -2.00 -7.95
C THR A 41 8.87 -0.79 -8.74
N PHE A 42 9.47 0.38 -8.53
CA PHE A 42 9.18 1.58 -9.32
C PHE A 42 9.72 1.44 -10.74
N TRP A 43 10.96 0.96 -10.91
CA TRP A 43 11.53 0.66 -12.22
C TRP A 43 10.64 -0.30 -13.00
N ASP A 44 10.25 -1.43 -12.40
CA ASP A 44 9.38 -2.43 -13.03
C ASP A 44 8.02 -1.85 -13.46
N ALA A 45 7.49 -0.89 -12.69
CA ALA A 45 6.20 -0.29 -12.97
C ALA A 45 6.24 0.72 -14.13
N PHE A 46 7.35 1.45 -14.31
CA PHE A 46 7.36 2.65 -15.16
C PHE A 46 8.40 2.65 -16.29
N ALA A 47 9.50 1.88 -16.18
CA ALA A 47 10.63 1.99 -17.13
C ALA A 47 10.28 1.55 -18.56
N HIS A 48 9.30 0.69 -18.72
CA HIS A 48 8.92 0.14 -20.03
C HIS A 48 7.78 0.91 -20.71
N HIS A 49 7.28 1.97 -20.09
CA HIS A 49 6.20 2.74 -20.69
C HIS A 49 6.76 3.81 -21.63
N PRO A 50 6.27 3.92 -22.90
CA PRO A 50 6.84 4.81 -23.92
C PRO A 50 6.72 6.32 -23.64
N LYS A 51 5.90 6.68 -22.64
CA LYS A 51 5.75 8.08 -22.18
C LYS A 51 6.85 8.49 -21.20
N ASN A 52 7.58 7.58 -20.61
CA ASN A 52 8.62 7.87 -19.62
C ASN A 52 9.97 7.98 -20.32
N ALA A 53 10.58 9.17 -20.33
CA ALA A 53 11.94 9.33 -20.76
C ALA A 53 12.90 8.67 -19.76
N PRO A 54 13.85 7.83 -20.21
CA PRO A 54 14.75 7.10 -19.31
C PRO A 54 15.55 8.01 -18.37
N ASP A 55 16.00 9.18 -18.88
CA ASP A 55 16.80 10.11 -18.09
C ASP A 55 16.00 10.80 -16.98
N ASP A 56 14.73 11.16 -17.24
CA ASP A 56 13.83 11.73 -16.24
C ASP A 56 13.47 10.71 -15.16
N LEU A 57 13.22 9.47 -15.57
CA LEU A 57 12.94 8.37 -14.65
C LEU A 57 14.14 8.09 -13.74
N ASP A 58 15.34 7.95 -14.31
CA ASP A 58 16.57 7.70 -13.54
C ASP A 58 16.86 8.87 -12.57
N HIS A 59 16.70 10.11 -13.03
CA HIS A 59 16.88 11.28 -12.18
C HIS A 59 15.92 11.27 -10.97
N TYR A 60 14.64 11.05 -11.22
CA TYR A 60 13.64 10.95 -10.17
C TYR A 60 13.96 9.82 -9.17
N MET A 61 14.28 8.62 -9.67
CA MET A 61 14.53 7.45 -8.85
C MET A 61 15.76 7.62 -7.94
N ARG A 62 16.83 8.26 -8.44
CA ARG A 62 18.01 8.57 -7.63
C ARG A 62 17.72 9.54 -6.49
N GLN A 63 16.78 10.45 -6.68
CA GLN A 63 16.37 11.40 -5.64
C GLN A 63 15.39 10.78 -4.65
N ALA A 64 14.39 10.05 -5.14
CA ALA A 64 13.31 9.52 -4.32
C ALA A 64 13.68 8.24 -3.56
N PHE A 65 14.60 7.41 -4.11
CA PHE A 65 14.90 6.06 -3.61
C PHE A 65 16.38 5.87 -3.30
N ASN A 66 17.01 6.83 -2.62
CA ASN A 66 18.33 6.66 -2.03
C ASN A 66 18.23 6.43 -0.53
N ILE A 67 19.30 5.91 0.05
CA ILE A 67 19.34 5.50 1.46
C ILE A 67 19.07 6.66 2.43
N ASP A 68 19.60 7.85 2.13
CA ASP A 68 19.44 9.02 2.99
C ASP A 68 18.00 9.50 3.00
N GLN A 69 17.36 9.56 1.80
CA GLN A 69 15.96 9.95 1.64
C GLN A 69 15.02 8.95 2.35
N ILE A 70 15.19 7.65 2.11
CA ILE A 70 14.35 6.62 2.73
C ILE A 70 14.55 6.59 4.25
N THR A 71 15.78 6.79 4.74
CA THR A 71 16.04 6.89 6.19
C THR A 71 15.34 8.10 6.80
N ALA A 72 15.38 9.25 6.13
CA ALA A 72 14.67 10.45 6.58
C ALA A 72 13.15 10.25 6.60
N GLU A 73 12.59 9.62 5.55
CA GLU A 73 11.17 9.30 5.49
C GLU A 73 10.72 8.31 6.57
N LEU A 74 11.57 7.33 6.91
CA LEU A 74 11.29 6.37 8.00
C LEU A 74 11.38 6.99 9.39
N ALA A 75 12.16 8.05 9.55
CA ALA A 75 12.26 8.80 10.79
C ALA A 75 11.19 9.89 10.94
N ASP A 76 10.44 10.17 9.89
CA ASP A 76 9.37 11.17 9.90
C ASP A 76 8.09 10.59 10.52
N GLU A 77 7.64 11.18 11.63
CA GLU A 77 6.43 10.77 12.35
C GLU A 77 5.15 10.88 11.52
N THR A 78 5.17 11.64 10.42
CA THR A 78 4.03 11.74 9.49
C THR A 78 3.98 10.60 8.48
N SER A 79 5.03 9.80 8.37
CA SER A 79 5.18 8.69 7.42
C SER A 79 5.03 7.33 8.10
N ILE A 80 4.25 6.45 7.50
CA ILE A 80 4.05 5.07 7.96
C ILE A 80 4.38 4.13 6.81
N PHE A 81 5.35 3.24 7.03
CA PHE A 81 5.71 2.23 6.05
C PHE A 81 5.27 0.84 6.47
N LEU A 82 4.66 0.11 5.53
CA LEU A 82 4.27 -1.29 5.68
C LEU A 82 5.05 -2.12 4.66
N ILE A 83 5.61 -3.25 5.09
CA ILE A 83 6.27 -4.23 4.24
C ILE A 83 5.44 -5.49 4.18
N ALA A 84 5.17 -5.97 2.96
CA ALA A 84 4.61 -7.29 2.72
C ALA A 84 5.73 -8.30 2.49
N GLU A 85 5.63 -9.45 3.13
CA GLU A 85 6.56 -10.56 2.98
C GLU A 85 5.80 -11.82 2.57
N ILE A 86 6.41 -12.63 1.70
CA ILE A 86 5.95 -13.98 1.37
C ILE A 86 6.99 -14.95 1.89
N ASP A 87 6.58 -15.81 2.83
CA ASP A 87 7.48 -16.77 3.50
C ASP A 87 8.77 -16.11 4.04
N GLY A 88 8.64 -14.88 4.55
CA GLY A 88 9.72 -14.06 5.10
C GLY A 88 10.57 -13.32 4.06
N ALA A 89 10.28 -13.43 2.77
CA ALA A 89 10.95 -12.66 1.72
C ALA A 89 10.16 -11.39 1.37
N PRO A 90 10.81 -10.20 1.26
CA PRO A 90 10.12 -8.97 0.89
C PRO A 90 9.45 -9.08 -0.47
N ALA A 91 8.15 -8.77 -0.53
CA ALA A 91 7.34 -8.93 -1.73
C ALA A 91 6.70 -7.62 -2.23
N GLY A 92 6.66 -6.60 -1.36
CA GLY A 92 6.08 -5.30 -1.68
C GLY A 92 6.06 -4.39 -0.46
N TYR A 93 5.65 -3.14 -0.66
CA TYR A 93 5.55 -2.17 0.41
C TYR A 93 4.46 -1.13 0.13
N ALA A 94 4.01 -0.45 1.19
CA ALA A 94 3.19 0.74 1.11
C ALA A 94 3.77 1.85 1.99
N LYS A 95 3.52 3.10 1.60
CA LYS A 95 3.78 4.30 2.40
C LYS A 95 2.50 5.10 2.54
N LEU A 96 2.12 5.37 3.77
CA LEU A 96 1.08 6.33 4.11
C LEU A 96 1.73 7.63 4.62
N VAL A 97 1.08 8.77 4.34
CA VAL A 97 1.52 10.10 4.83
C VAL A 97 0.33 10.83 5.41
N THR A 98 0.51 11.36 6.62
CA THR A 98 -0.50 12.16 7.32
C THR A 98 -0.27 13.66 7.11
N GLY A 99 -1.30 14.48 7.29
CA GLY A 99 -1.19 15.94 7.24
C GLY A 99 -1.08 16.55 5.84
N GLN A 100 -1.13 15.74 4.80
CA GLN A 100 -1.12 16.18 3.40
C GLN A 100 -2.54 16.19 2.82
N ILE A 101 -2.86 17.19 2.01
CA ILE A 101 -4.12 17.27 1.28
C ILE A 101 -3.92 18.00 -0.04
N GLU A 102 -4.54 17.49 -1.10
CA GLU A 102 -4.53 18.11 -2.43
C GLU A 102 -5.87 18.82 -2.72
N PRO A 103 -5.86 19.90 -3.55
CA PRO A 103 -7.08 20.54 -4.00
C PRO A 103 -8.03 19.54 -4.68
N GLY A 104 -9.28 19.47 -4.22
CA GLY A 104 -10.28 18.52 -4.71
C GLY A 104 -10.54 17.35 -3.76
N ILE A 105 -9.65 17.11 -2.79
CA ILE A 105 -9.88 16.16 -1.69
C ILE A 105 -10.76 16.84 -0.64
N THR A 106 -11.81 16.17 -0.18
CA THR A 106 -12.69 16.67 0.88
C THR A 106 -12.66 15.71 2.06
N ALA A 107 -12.05 16.13 3.16
CA ALA A 107 -11.86 15.34 4.37
C ALA A 107 -11.61 16.25 5.59
N GLU A 108 -11.94 15.76 6.79
CA GLU A 108 -11.54 16.39 8.06
C GLU A 108 -10.15 15.89 8.52
N ARG A 109 -9.90 14.61 8.31
CA ARG A 109 -8.66 13.93 8.70
C ARG A 109 -8.15 13.04 7.57
N PRO A 110 -7.62 13.64 6.48
CA PRO A 110 -7.12 12.87 5.33
C PRO A 110 -5.85 12.11 5.67
N ILE A 111 -5.63 11.00 4.96
CA ILE A 111 -4.36 10.30 4.89
C ILE A 111 -4.07 9.96 3.43
N GLU A 112 -2.83 10.19 3.01
CA GLU A 112 -2.37 9.87 1.67
C GLU A 112 -1.84 8.44 1.61
N LEU A 113 -2.28 7.63 0.65
CA LEU A 113 -1.58 6.45 0.20
C LEU A 113 -0.54 6.88 -0.85
N ASN A 114 0.65 7.26 -0.37
CA ASN A 114 1.71 7.86 -1.16
C ASN A 114 2.41 6.86 -2.09
N ARG A 115 2.63 5.61 -1.60
CA ARG A 115 3.23 4.53 -2.38
C ARG A 115 2.54 3.20 -2.07
N LEU A 116 2.32 2.38 -3.11
CA LEU A 116 1.88 0.99 -2.99
C LEU A 116 2.44 0.19 -4.16
N TYR A 117 3.44 -0.61 -3.90
CA TYR A 117 4.15 -1.38 -4.91
C TYR A 117 4.37 -2.82 -4.47
N SER A 118 4.40 -3.73 -5.43
CA SER A 118 4.81 -5.12 -5.24
C SER A 118 5.76 -5.54 -6.35
N HIS A 119 6.69 -6.43 -6.03
CA HIS A 119 7.54 -7.04 -7.03
C HIS A 119 6.71 -7.65 -8.15
N GLN A 120 7.20 -7.55 -9.38
CA GLN A 120 6.51 -8.00 -10.58
C GLN A 120 6.13 -9.48 -10.51
N GLU A 121 6.99 -10.33 -9.95
CA GLU A 121 6.73 -11.75 -9.76
C GLU A 121 5.56 -12.08 -8.83
N TYR A 122 5.20 -11.15 -7.92
CA TYR A 122 4.09 -11.32 -6.98
C TYR A 122 2.81 -10.60 -7.39
N ILE A 123 2.81 -10.00 -8.56
CA ILE A 123 1.61 -9.36 -9.12
C ILE A 123 0.52 -10.42 -9.39
N GLY A 124 -0.69 -10.17 -8.91
CA GLY A 124 -1.81 -11.12 -8.99
C GLY A 124 -1.81 -12.21 -7.91
N LYS A 125 -0.79 -12.26 -7.04
CA LYS A 125 -0.69 -13.22 -5.93
C LYS A 125 -1.23 -12.70 -4.59
N GLY A 126 -1.92 -11.55 -4.60
CA GLY A 126 -2.59 -10.99 -3.41
C GLY A 126 -1.77 -9.97 -2.61
N VAL A 127 -0.48 -9.76 -2.90
CA VAL A 127 0.38 -8.83 -2.15
C VAL A 127 -0.20 -7.42 -2.09
N GLY A 128 -0.57 -6.85 -3.24
CA GLY A 128 -1.14 -5.50 -3.29
C GLY A 128 -2.47 -5.38 -2.53
N GLN A 129 -3.31 -6.44 -2.53
CA GLN A 129 -4.57 -6.42 -1.77
C GLN A 129 -4.31 -6.48 -0.26
N ASN A 130 -3.41 -7.35 0.20
CA ASN A 130 -3.07 -7.43 1.63
C ASN A 130 -2.44 -6.13 2.14
N LEU A 131 -1.58 -5.47 1.34
CA LEU A 131 -1.06 -4.13 1.67
C LEU A 131 -2.18 -3.09 1.75
N MET A 132 -3.10 -3.06 0.78
CA MET A 132 -4.23 -2.13 0.77
C MET A 132 -5.12 -2.32 2.00
N ASP A 133 -5.46 -3.57 2.33
CA ASP A 133 -6.29 -3.90 3.50
C ASP A 133 -5.60 -3.46 4.80
N ALA A 134 -4.28 -3.68 4.92
CA ALA A 134 -3.49 -3.20 6.05
C ALA A 134 -3.45 -1.66 6.13
N CYS A 135 -3.31 -0.96 4.99
CA CYS A 135 -3.40 0.49 4.94
C CYS A 135 -4.77 1.02 5.43
N PHE A 136 -5.86 0.36 5.06
CA PHE A 136 -7.19 0.73 5.57
C PHE A 136 -7.31 0.53 7.07
N VAL A 137 -6.82 -0.59 7.59
CA VAL A 137 -6.82 -0.86 9.04
C VAL A 137 -6.04 0.22 9.78
N GLU A 138 -4.83 0.53 9.31
CA GLU A 138 -3.96 1.56 9.91
C GLU A 138 -4.65 2.93 9.91
N ALA A 139 -5.17 3.37 8.77
CA ALA A 139 -5.83 4.65 8.63
C ALA A 139 -7.05 4.80 9.56
N VAL A 140 -7.87 3.74 9.67
CA VAL A 140 -9.05 3.73 10.57
C VAL A 140 -8.64 3.74 12.04
N GLN A 141 -7.60 2.98 12.42
CA GLN A 141 -7.08 2.96 13.80
C GLN A 141 -6.54 4.32 14.23
N LEU A 142 -5.90 5.05 13.31
CA LEU A 142 -5.42 6.41 13.54
C LEU A 142 -6.54 7.46 13.47
N GLY A 143 -7.77 7.03 13.11
CA GLY A 143 -8.98 7.87 13.10
C GLY A 143 -9.07 8.77 11.88
N HIS A 144 -8.44 8.42 10.76
CA HIS A 144 -8.62 9.11 9.48
C HIS A 144 -9.99 8.80 8.88
N ASP A 145 -10.58 9.77 8.18
CA ASP A 145 -11.93 9.67 7.59
C ASP A 145 -11.89 9.43 6.08
N VAL A 146 -10.80 9.85 5.42
CA VAL A 146 -10.60 9.69 3.99
C VAL A 146 -9.18 9.25 3.70
N MET A 147 -9.02 8.23 2.86
CA MET A 147 -7.76 7.91 2.20
C MET A 147 -7.77 8.43 0.78
N TRP A 148 -6.70 9.11 0.37
CA TRP A 148 -6.55 9.62 -0.98
C TRP A 148 -5.20 9.22 -1.59
N LEU A 149 -5.09 9.30 -2.91
CA LEU A 149 -3.87 8.99 -3.65
C LEU A 149 -3.82 9.73 -4.98
N GLY A 150 -2.61 9.88 -5.53
CA GLY A 150 -2.38 10.16 -6.92
C GLY A 150 -2.09 8.88 -7.70
N VAL A 151 -2.65 8.75 -8.89
CA VAL A 151 -2.33 7.65 -9.80
C VAL A 151 -2.14 8.16 -11.22
N TRP A 152 -1.02 7.80 -11.83
CA TRP A 152 -0.70 8.21 -13.18
C TRP A 152 -1.81 7.90 -14.18
N GLU A 153 -2.18 8.88 -15.02
CA GLU A 153 -3.28 8.74 -15.99
C GLU A 153 -3.08 7.61 -17.01
N TYR A 154 -1.81 7.22 -17.26
CA TYR A 154 -1.45 6.11 -18.15
C TYR A 154 -1.23 4.77 -17.41
N ASN A 155 -1.65 4.65 -16.15
CA ASN A 155 -1.63 3.39 -15.41
C ASN A 155 -3.04 2.81 -15.19
N PRO A 156 -3.74 2.34 -16.25
CA PRO A 156 -5.12 1.85 -16.14
C PRO A 156 -5.25 0.60 -15.26
N ARG A 157 -4.16 -0.11 -15.03
CA ARG A 157 -4.14 -1.26 -14.14
C ARG A 157 -4.26 -0.83 -12.68
N ALA A 158 -3.47 0.15 -12.25
CA ALA A 158 -3.55 0.68 -10.90
C ALA A 158 -4.90 1.39 -10.67
N GLN A 159 -5.38 2.16 -11.64
CA GLN A 159 -6.70 2.80 -11.56
C GLN A 159 -7.80 1.76 -11.27
N ARG A 160 -7.88 0.67 -12.06
CA ARG A 160 -8.87 -0.41 -11.82
C ARG A 160 -8.69 -1.10 -10.47
N PHE A 161 -7.45 -1.21 -9.98
CA PHE A 161 -7.19 -1.76 -8.66
C PHE A 161 -7.76 -0.85 -7.56
N TYR A 162 -7.54 0.46 -7.65
CA TYR A 162 -8.08 1.43 -6.70
C TYR A 162 -9.60 1.53 -6.77
N GLU A 163 -10.18 1.54 -7.97
CA GLU A 163 -11.65 1.51 -8.16
C GLU A 163 -12.29 0.28 -7.49
N LYS A 164 -11.70 -0.91 -7.65
CA LYS A 164 -12.16 -2.14 -6.98
C LYS A 164 -12.09 -2.04 -5.46
N ASN A 165 -11.15 -1.26 -4.93
CA ASN A 165 -11.01 -0.99 -3.50
C ASN A 165 -11.90 0.17 -3.02
N GLY A 166 -12.76 0.71 -3.88
CA GLY A 166 -13.76 1.71 -3.55
C GLY A 166 -13.28 3.16 -3.64
N PHE A 167 -12.12 3.40 -4.25
CA PHE A 167 -11.69 4.76 -4.57
C PHE A 167 -12.47 5.29 -5.78
N ARG A 168 -12.70 6.61 -5.79
CA ARG A 168 -13.29 7.34 -6.92
C ARG A 168 -12.41 8.52 -7.30
N THR A 169 -12.34 8.82 -8.58
CA THR A 169 -11.62 10.00 -9.07
C THR A 169 -12.35 11.27 -8.65
N VAL A 170 -11.61 12.24 -8.11
CA VAL A 170 -12.13 13.51 -7.62
C VAL A 170 -11.41 14.73 -8.22
N GLY A 171 -10.28 14.54 -8.86
CA GLY A 171 -9.50 15.62 -9.46
C GLY A 171 -8.29 15.12 -10.22
N ARG A 172 -7.38 16.02 -10.47
CA ARG A 172 -6.09 15.77 -11.10
C ARG A 172 -5.07 16.74 -10.52
N HIS A 173 -3.80 16.30 -10.48
CA HIS A 173 -2.68 17.20 -10.20
C HIS A 173 -1.50 16.89 -11.11
N THR A 174 -0.51 17.76 -11.09
CA THR A 174 0.74 17.55 -11.82
C THR A 174 1.74 16.84 -10.92
N PHE A 175 2.25 15.70 -11.38
CA PHE A 175 3.37 15.01 -10.79
C PHE A 175 4.64 15.30 -11.61
N GLN A 176 5.72 15.75 -10.98
CA GLN A 176 6.96 16.07 -11.65
C GLN A 176 7.88 14.86 -11.71
N LEU A 177 7.99 14.22 -12.89
CA LEU A 177 8.93 13.13 -13.14
C LEU A 177 10.19 13.69 -13.80
N GLY A 178 11.23 13.99 -13.02
CA GLY A 178 12.41 14.68 -13.57
C GLY A 178 12.03 16.03 -14.18
N SER A 179 12.26 16.22 -15.48
CA SER A 179 11.86 17.42 -16.21
C SER A 179 10.46 17.33 -16.84
N ASP A 180 9.82 16.14 -16.81
CA ASP A 180 8.52 15.87 -17.44
C ASP A 180 7.36 16.07 -16.45
N PRO A 181 6.48 17.09 -16.67
CA PRO A 181 5.27 17.25 -15.89
C PRO A 181 4.20 16.26 -16.35
N GLN A 182 3.90 15.27 -15.54
CA GLN A 182 2.89 14.27 -15.78
C GLN A 182 1.58 14.56 -15.04
N THR A 183 0.50 13.96 -15.49
CA THR A 183 -0.82 14.09 -14.86
C THR A 183 -1.14 12.86 -14.05
N ASP A 184 -1.42 13.06 -12.76
CA ASP A 184 -2.02 12.04 -11.91
C ASP A 184 -3.51 12.32 -11.69
N LEU A 185 -4.31 11.26 -11.73
CA LEU A 185 -5.69 11.31 -11.27
C LEU A 185 -5.67 11.28 -9.73
N LEU A 186 -6.31 12.27 -9.12
CA LEU A 186 -6.57 12.25 -7.68
C LEU A 186 -7.76 11.34 -7.40
N MET A 187 -7.56 10.34 -6.58
CA MET A 187 -8.62 9.42 -6.17
C MET A 187 -8.77 9.43 -4.65
N GLN A 188 -10.00 9.34 -4.16
CA GLN A 188 -10.28 9.25 -2.72
C GLN A 188 -11.28 8.15 -2.40
N LYS A 189 -11.20 7.66 -1.16
CA LYS A 189 -12.13 6.72 -0.55
C LYS A 189 -12.48 7.18 0.86
N GLU A 190 -13.78 7.23 1.17
CA GLU A 190 -14.25 7.42 2.53
C GLU A 190 -13.98 6.15 3.36
N LEU A 191 -13.35 6.33 4.49
CA LEU A 191 -13.11 5.28 5.46
C LEU A 191 -14.29 5.29 6.44
N GLY A 192 -14.89 4.13 6.65
CA GLY A 192 -15.97 4.02 7.63
C GLY A 192 -15.45 4.46 9.01
N THR A 193 -15.92 5.60 9.49
CA THR A 193 -15.66 5.98 10.87
C THR A 193 -16.33 4.95 11.76
N GLY A 194 -15.56 4.20 12.55
CA GLY A 194 -16.07 3.31 13.57
C GLY A 194 -16.80 4.12 14.66
N LYS A 195 -17.98 4.63 14.32
CA LYS A 195 -18.90 5.10 15.36
C LYS A 195 -19.31 3.87 16.15
N GLN A 196 -18.65 3.66 17.29
CA GLN A 196 -19.26 2.89 18.37
C GLN A 196 -20.62 3.57 18.67
N THR A 197 -21.68 2.96 18.18
CA THR A 197 -23.02 3.23 18.68
C THR A 197 -23.01 2.76 20.13
N SER A 198 -22.81 3.71 21.06
CA SER A 198 -23.08 3.47 22.47
C SER A 198 -24.54 3.00 22.56
N PRO A 199 -24.84 1.91 23.27
CA PRO A 199 -26.22 1.50 23.48
C PRO A 199 -26.94 2.62 24.23
N GLN A 200 -28.00 3.16 23.62
CA GLN A 200 -28.92 4.02 24.31
C GLN A 200 -29.51 3.20 25.48
N THR A 201 -29.14 3.57 26.70
CA THR A 201 -29.83 3.13 27.89
C THR A 201 -31.24 3.70 27.81
N ALA A 202 -32.20 2.83 27.51
CA ALA A 202 -33.61 3.12 27.71
C ALA A 202 -33.81 3.24 29.22
N THR A 203 -34.15 4.46 29.67
CA THR A 203 -34.66 4.72 30.99
C THR A 203 -36.18 4.68 30.90
N ASP A 204 -36.76 3.69 31.56
CA ASP A 204 -38.19 3.63 31.89
C ASP A 204 -38.57 4.74 32.91
#